data_bb21a897a29fe15925cb805caf114d79
#
_entry.id   bb21a897a29fe15925cb805caf114d79
#
_cell.length_a   1.000
_cell.length_b   1.000
_cell.length_c   1.000
_cell.angle_alpha   90.00
_cell.angle_beta   90.00
_cell.angle_gamma   90.00
#
_symmetry.space_group_name_H-M   'P 1'
#
loop_
_entity.id
_entity.type
_entity.pdbx_description
1 polymer ?
#
loop_
_entity_poly.entity_id
_entity_poly.type
_entity_poly.pdbx_seq_one_letter_code
_entity_poly.pdbx_strand_id
1 'polypeptide(L)'
;MKKTLALISFLLLSFVYSGIAQQDTIRNIILMIPDGTSSSVLSLSRWYKTYTSGAMASLAVDPWLCGLVKSHSSDAPIGDSAPTTSCYLTGHPTRTGYNSTYPPKTAQDLVPVNPDRTYQPLMTLPEASRIVYGKSLGLVFTSHITDATPADCAAHSYNRSNYAIISKQLVNNQIDVVIGGGIKRLNSYYYDLRKSGYEVVIDDMQQLRNSENPKLWALFGEYSMPYNIDRDTSKVPSLAEMTDIAINKLAQNPKGFFLMVEGSKIDWAAHDNDAKTVADEFLAFDEAVRVAIDFARKDGHTLVMILPDHGNSGITIGNRNSNKDYDELSLQQIMEPLARIKMSASQMTEILKNGSFDAIDSLFEQNFGIKLTKSQRKEILAAVQRDKMKNYSSESNKTKLSTEKTITKILYEQSYIGFTTYGHTGEDLFLAVYHPAGKIPVGLMTNVEINRYLSRQFNLENKLDSLTDEYFVPHLTLFPEASEVQIDSFGRNAIVLKMKVKEQQIEVESYNRVVRVNGKNVGLESVPVYVDRNKTFYLPKSLRRFIESL
;
A
#
# COMPACT_ATOMS: atom_id res chain seq x y z
N MET A 1 59.66 25.27 22.18
CA MET A 1 58.82 24.12 22.53
C MET A 1 57.38 24.47 22.96
N LYS A 2 57.12 25.46 23.81
CA LYS A 2 55.71 25.79 24.24
C LYS A 2 54.82 26.36 23.12
N LYS A 3 55.35 27.08 22.13
CA LYS A 3 54.56 27.62 20.99
C LYS A 3 54.22 26.58 19.92
N THR A 4 55.05 25.57 19.74
CA THR A 4 54.82 24.47 18.78
C THR A 4 53.78 23.48 19.32
N LEU A 5 53.72 23.24 20.63
CA LEU A 5 52.70 22.40 21.25
C LEU A 5 51.29 23.02 21.16
N ALA A 6 51.18 24.37 21.28
CA ALA A 6 49.90 25.06 21.17
C ALA A 6 49.31 25.01 19.72
N LEU A 7 50.18 25.02 18.70
CA LEU A 7 49.77 24.94 17.31
C LEU A 7 49.28 23.53 16.92
N ILE A 8 49.93 22.49 17.45
CA ILE A 8 49.53 21.11 17.23
C ILE A 8 48.21 20.78 17.96
N SER A 9 47.99 21.31 19.15
CA SER A 9 46.73 21.14 19.89
C SER A 9 45.56 21.87 19.17
N PHE A 10 45.80 23.02 18.54
CA PHE A 10 44.78 23.74 17.78
C PHE A 10 44.45 23.05 16.45
N LEU A 11 45.43 22.46 15.78
CA LEU A 11 45.22 21.65 14.57
C LEU A 11 44.50 20.32 14.86
N LEU A 12 44.79 19.67 15.98
CA LEU A 12 44.07 18.47 16.41
C LEU A 12 42.63 18.77 16.83
N LEU A 13 42.35 19.91 17.47
CA LEU A 13 41.00 20.34 17.79
C LEU A 13 40.20 20.73 16.54
N SER A 14 40.83 21.31 15.51
CA SER A 14 40.14 21.64 14.24
C SER A 14 39.83 20.39 13.41
N PHE A 15 40.63 19.32 13.50
CA PHE A 15 40.29 18.03 12.86
C PHE A 15 39.18 17.25 13.57
N VAL A 16 39.00 17.41 14.89
CA VAL A 16 37.91 16.79 15.63
C VAL A 16 36.58 17.53 15.41
N TYR A 17 36.62 18.86 15.16
CA TYR A 17 35.40 19.64 14.89
C TYR A 17 34.96 19.60 13.45
N SER A 18 35.79 19.18 12.49
CA SER A 18 35.37 19.01 11.08
C SER A 18 34.59 17.71 10.82
N GLY A 19 34.44 16.85 11.82
CA GLY A 19 33.73 15.58 11.71
C GLY A 19 32.28 15.59 12.16
N ILE A 20 31.74 16.71 12.63
CA ILE A 20 30.39 16.78 13.20
C ILE A 20 29.61 17.96 12.59
N ALA A 21 29.25 17.84 11.35
CA ALA A 21 28.09 18.49 10.76
C ALA A 21 27.75 17.84 9.42
N GLN A 22 27.69 16.52 9.37
CA GLN A 22 26.88 15.90 8.35
C GLN A 22 25.45 16.14 8.80
N GLN A 23 24.83 17.12 8.14
CA GLN A 23 23.45 17.49 8.39
C GLN A 23 22.61 16.21 8.23
N ASP A 24 21.98 15.74 9.32
CA ASP A 24 21.09 14.56 9.38
C ASP A 24 19.83 14.73 8.52
N THR A 25 19.99 15.07 7.25
CA THR A 25 18.87 15.29 6.35
C THR A 25 18.48 13.97 5.71
N ILE A 26 17.28 13.51 6.04
CA ILE A 26 16.65 12.40 5.35
C ILE A 26 16.36 12.84 3.91
N ARG A 27 16.93 12.13 2.95
CA ARG A 27 16.69 12.33 1.51
C ARG A 27 15.64 11.38 0.98
N ASN A 28 15.57 10.18 1.54
CA ASN A 28 14.69 9.12 1.08
C ASN A 28 13.82 8.62 2.22
N ILE A 29 12.56 8.32 1.90
CA ILE A 29 11.65 7.59 2.79
C ILE A 29 11.22 6.32 2.07
N ILE A 30 11.35 5.19 2.76
CA ILE A 30 10.75 3.90 2.38
C ILE A 30 9.68 3.59 3.43
N LEU A 31 8.41 3.65 3.03
CA LEU A 31 7.26 3.27 3.85
C LEU A 31 6.85 1.85 3.47
N MET A 32 6.93 0.93 4.43
CA MET A 32 6.64 -0.49 4.22
C MET A 32 5.39 -0.89 4.98
N ILE A 33 4.37 -1.35 4.27
CA ILE A 33 3.04 -1.65 4.82
C ILE A 33 2.76 -3.15 4.62
N PRO A 34 2.84 -3.98 5.67
CA PRO A 34 2.27 -5.32 5.66
C PRO A 34 0.76 -5.18 5.92
N ASP A 35 -0.04 -5.19 4.85
CA ASP A 35 -1.48 -4.95 4.90
C ASP A 35 -2.18 -5.98 5.80
N GLY A 36 -3.13 -5.52 6.61
CA GLY A 36 -3.96 -6.36 7.47
C GLY A 36 -3.19 -7.19 8.51
N THR A 37 -2.04 -6.69 8.99
CA THR A 37 -1.12 -7.49 9.80
C THR A 37 -1.24 -7.21 11.29
N SER A 38 -1.88 -8.11 12.01
CA SER A 38 -1.91 -8.14 13.48
C SER A 38 -0.51 -8.45 14.06
N SER A 39 -0.20 -7.96 15.26
CA SER A 39 1.10 -8.24 15.93
C SER A 39 1.35 -9.74 16.17
N SER A 40 0.30 -10.54 16.27
CA SER A 40 0.40 -12.01 16.38
C SER A 40 0.95 -12.69 15.12
N VAL A 41 0.84 -12.05 13.95
CA VAL A 41 1.44 -12.55 12.69
C VAL A 41 2.96 -12.55 12.78
N LEU A 42 3.57 -11.55 13.44
CA LEU A 42 5.03 -11.55 13.68
C LEU A 42 5.44 -12.79 14.48
N SER A 43 4.69 -13.08 15.54
CA SER A 43 4.95 -14.26 16.40
C SER A 43 4.78 -15.56 15.62
N LEU A 44 3.70 -15.70 14.86
CA LEU A 44 3.45 -16.86 14.01
C LEU A 44 4.59 -17.08 13.00
N SER A 45 4.95 -16.03 12.26
CA SER A 45 5.98 -16.08 11.23
C SER A 45 7.37 -16.38 11.81
N ARG A 46 7.70 -15.83 12.98
CA ARG A 46 8.96 -16.08 13.69
C ARG A 46 9.07 -17.54 14.16
N TRP A 47 8.01 -18.09 14.75
CA TRP A 47 7.99 -19.48 15.14
C TRP A 47 7.96 -20.44 13.97
N TYR A 48 7.24 -20.10 12.91
CA TYR A 48 7.26 -20.88 11.68
C TYR A 48 8.67 -20.89 11.03
N LYS A 49 9.34 -19.73 10.95
CA LYS A 49 10.73 -19.62 10.49
C LYS A 49 11.69 -20.41 11.38
N THR A 50 11.52 -20.37 12.70
CA THR A 50 12.29 -21.17 13.67
C THR A 50 12.11 -22.65 13.42
N TYR A 51 10.89 -23.10 13.22
CA TYR A 51 10.58 -24.52 12.95
C TYR A 51 11.21 -25.00 11.64
N THR A 52 11.08 -24.22 10.57
CA THR A 52 11.56 -24.60 9.23
C THR A 52 13.09 -24.50 9.09
N SER A 53 13.74 -23.61 9.80
CA SER A 53 15.21 -23.48 9.79
C SER A 53 15.94 -24.43 10.75
N GLY A 54 15.24 -25.03 11.69
CA GLY A 54 15.81 -25.89 12.73
C GLY A 54 16.63 -25.16 13.79
N ALA A 55 16.61 -23.82 13.82
CA ALA A 55 17.31 -22.98 14.79
C ALA A 55 16.45 -21.78 15.18
N MET A 56 16.69 -21.21 16.37
CA MET A 56 16.03 -19.97 16.78
C MET A 56 16.25 -18.88 15.73
N ALA A 57 15.17 -18.41 15.14
CA ALA A 57 15.20 -17.43 14.07
C ALA A 57 14.59 -16.09 14.53
N SER A 58 15.13 -15.00 13.97
CA SER A 58 14.57 -13.65 14.07
C SER A 58 14.02 -13.19 12.72
N LEU A 59 13.14 -12.21 12.75
CA LEU A 59 12.68 -11.49 11.59
C LEU A 59 13.60 -10.29 11.30
N ALA A 60 13.65 -9.84 10.06
CA ALA A 60 14.42 -8.64 9.69
C ALA A 60 13.85 -7.38 10.36
N VAL A 61 12.56 -7.35 10.64
CA VAL A 61 11.88 -6.25 11.33
C VAL A 61 12.17 -6.19 12.83
N ASP A 62 12.50 -7.32 13.50
CA ASP A 62 12.61 -7.43 14.95
C ASP A 62 13.53 -6.36 15.61
N PRO A 63 14.74 -6.06 15.10
CA PRO A 63 15.63 -5.08 15.71
C PRO A 63 15.11 -3.64 15.69
N TRP A 64 14.10 -3.36 14.88
CA TRP A 64 13.59 -2.01 14.62
C TRP A 64 12.26 -1.71 15.30
N LEU A 65 11.66 -2.71 15.98
CA LEU A 65 10.42 -2.53 16.73
C LEU A 65 10.62 -1.46 17.82
N CYS A 66 9.78 -0.41 17.81
CA CYS A 66 9.98 0.75 18.69
C CYS A 66 8.68 1.27 19.33
N GLY A 67 7.50 0.85 18.89
CA GLY A 67 6.25 1.34 19.42
C GLY A 67 5.02 0.63 18.88
N LEU A 68 3.87 1.27 19.14
CA LEU A 68 2.55 0.86 18.65
C LEU A 68 1.87 2.02 17.92
N VAL A 69 0.90 1.68 17.08
CA VAL A 69 0.06 2.65 16.37
C VAL A 69 -1.41 2.38 16.64
N LYS A 70 -2.11 3.38 17.14
CA LYS A 70 -3.57 3.43 17.19
C LYS A 70 -4.08 3.85 15.81
N SER A 71 -4.49 2.90 15.00
CA SER A 71 -5.03 3.13 13.66
C SER A 71 -6.56 3.08 13.68
N HIS A 72 -7.21 4.01 12.95
CA HIS A 72 -8.66 4.07 12.82
C HIS A 72 -9.09 4.88 11.59
N SER A 73 -10.30 4.65 11.09
CA SER A 73 -10.97 5.53 10.12
C SER A 73 -11.59 6.75 10.83
N SER A 74 -12.04 7.77 10.08
CA SER A 74 -12.76 8.89 10.69
C SER A 74 -14.09 8.47 11.31
N ASP A 75 -14.69 7.39 10.84
CA ASP A 75 -16.02 6.90 11.18
C ASP A 75 -16.05 5.51 11.85
N ALA A 76 -14.91 4.84 11.97
CA ALA A 76 -14.85 3.49 12.55
C ALA A 76 -13.55 3.24 13.33
N PRO A 77 -13.61 2.59 14.51
CA PRO A 77 -12.42 2.21 15.29
C PRO A 77 -11.64 1.06 14.66
N ILE A 78 -12.29 0.24 13.82
CA ILE A 78 -11.63 -0.79 13.01
C ILE A 78 -11.27 -0.13 11.67
N GLY A 79 -9.98 -0.10 11.35
CA GLY A 79 -9.45 0.49 10.13
C GLY A 79 -9.81 -0.28 8.87
N ASP A 80 -9.70 0.40 7.73
CA ASP A 80 -9.72 -0.15 6.37
C ASP A 80 -8.52 0.43 5.62
N SER A 81 -7.94 -0.28 4.66
CA SER A 81 -6.69 0.10 4.00
C SER A 81 -6.72 1.53 3.43
N ALA A 82 -7.85 1.94 2.81
CA ALA A 82 -7.98 3.27 2.23
C ALA A 82 -7.89 4.39 3.30
N PRO A 83 -8.74 4.45 4.35
CA PRO A 83 -8.71 5.56 5.31
C PRO A 83 -7.44 5.59 6.17
N THR A 84 -6.86 4.45 6.48
CA THR A 84 -5.68 4.37 7.36
C THR A 84 -4.42 4.76 6.62
N THR A 85 -4.18 4.23 5.43
CA THR A 85 -3.07 4.66 4.56
C THR A 85 -3.22 6.12 4.14
N SER A 86 -4.44 6.57 3.78
CA SER A 86 -4.71 8.00 3.55
C SER A 86 -4.23 8.85 4.73
N CYS A 87 -4.52 8.42 5.97
CA CYS A 87 -4.12 9.19 7.15
C CYS A 87 -2.61 9.24 7.32
N TYR A 88 -1.89 8.13 7.09
CA TYR A 88 -0.42 8.12 7.09
C TYR A 88 0.19 9.08 6.07
N LEU A 89 -0.47 9.28 4.94
CA LEU A 89 0.06 10.09 3.84
C LEU A 89 -0.45 11.54 3.81
N THR A 90 -1.63 11.83 4.37
CA THR A 90 -2.24 13.18 4.34
C THR A 90 -2.29 13.88 5.70
N GLY A 91 -2.23 13.10 6.80
CA GLY A 91 -2.43 13.60 8.16
C GLY A 91 -3.89 13.80 8.58
N HIS A 92 -4.83 13.39 7.72
CA HIS A 92 -6.27 13.46 8.00
C HIS A 92 -6.88 12.05 8.00
N PRO A 93 -7.52 11.63 9.11
CA PRO A 93 -8.38 10.46 9.08
C PRO A 93 -9.51 10.67 8.07
N THR A 94 -9.63 9.78 7.09
CA THR A 94 -10.71 9.82 6.12
C THR A 94 -11.73 8.72 6.39
N ARG A 95 -12.84 8.71 5.65
CA ARG A 95 -13.93 7.77 5.83
C ARG A 95 -13.57 6.39 5.27
N THR A 96 -14.10 5.33 5.86
CA THR A 96 -14.02 3.96 5.31
C THR A 96 -14.31 3.94 3.81
N GLY A 97 -13.38 3.38 3.04
CA GLY A 97 -13.45 3.29 1.57
C GLY A 97 -13.04 4.55 0.80
N TYR A 98 -12.51 5.59 1.45
CA TYR A 98 -12.04 6.82 0.79
C TYR A 98 -10.52 6.83 0.64
N ASN A 99 -10.04 7.09 -0.57
CA ASN A 99 -8.62 7.34 -0.87
C ASN A 99 -8.31 8.84 -0.84
N SER A 100 -7.42 9.28 0.03
CA SER A 100 -6.85 10.63 0.12
C SER A 100 -7.83 11.77 -0.18
N THR A 101 -9.06 11.63 0.35
CA THR A 101 -10.17 12.56 0.14
C THR A 101 -10.83 12.87 1.48
N TYR A 102 -11.06 14.16 1.76
CA TYR A 102 -11.63 14.63 3.02
C TYR A 102 -13.06 14.11 3.20
N PRO A 103 -13.42 13.57 4.39
CA PRO A 103 -14.74 12.96 4.60
C PRO A 103 -15.86 13.99 4.74
N PRO A 104 -17.12 13.64 4.46
CA PRO A 104 -18.29 14.41 4.86
C PRO A 104 -18.51 14.26 6.37
N LYS A 105 -19.03 15.32 7.01
CA LYS A 105 -19.43 15.26 8.42
C LYS A 105 -20.64 14.37 8.63
N THR A 106 -20.58 13.48 9.60
CA THR A 106 -21.68 12.55 9.97
C THR A 106 -21.82 12.45 11.50
N ALA A 107 -22.89 11.79 11.95
CA ALA A 107 -23.10 11.50 13.37
C ALA A 107 -22.18 10.41 13.93
N GLN A 108 -21.47 9.69 13.07
CA GLN A 108 -20.58 8.56 13.42
C GLN A 108 -19.11 8.97 13.51
N ASP A 109 -18.81 10.27 13.31
CA ASP A 109 -17.43 10.74 13.29
C ASP A 109 -16.75 10.56 14.65
N LEU A 110 -15.60 9.88 14.64
CA LEU A 110 -14.74 9.66 15.81
C LEU A 110 -13.79 10.86 16.05
N VAL A 111 -13.62 11.70 15.03
CA VAL A 111 -12.75 12.87 15.06
C VAL A 111 -13.51 14.09 14.51
N PRO A 112 -13.11 15.33 14.88
CA PRO A 112 -13.73 16.52 14.31
C PRO A 112 -13.59 16.58 12.80
N VAL A 113 -14.70 16.75 12.08
CA VAL A 113 -14.76 16.91 10.62
C VAL A 113 -15.26 18.31 10.27
N ASN A 114 -14.49 19.04 9.43
CA ASN A 114 -14.89 20.33 8.89
C ASN A 114 -15.78 20.14 7.64
N PRO A 115 -17.08 20.49 7.66
CA PRO A 115 -17.99 20.28 6.56
C PRO A 115 -17.62 21.08 5.29
N ASP A 116 -16.89 22.19 5.41
CA ASP A 116 -16.51 23.05 4.28
C ASP A 116 -15.47 22.37 3.37
N ARG A 117 -14.77 21.36 3.89
CA ARG A 117 -13.78 20.55 3.13
C ARG A 117 -14.37 19.27 2.53
N THR A 118 -15.66 19.02 2.70
CA THR A 118 -16.30 17.78 2.24
C THR A 118 -15.94 17.43 0.79
N TYR A 119 -15.38 16.22 0.60
CA TYR A 119 -14.88 15.68 -0.67
C TYR A 119 -13.67 16.40 -1.28
N GLN A 120 -13.01 17.31 -0.55
CA GLN A 120 -11.77 17.92 -1.02
C GLN A 120 -10.68 16.84 -1.16
N PRO A 121 -9.99 16.73 -2.33
CA PRO A 121 -8.77 15.94 -2.42
C PRO A 121 -7.71 16.48 -1.45
N LEU A 122 -6.97 15.59 -0.81
CA LEU A 122 -5.95 15.95 0.17
C LEU A 122 -4.56 15.73 -0.41
N MET A 123 -3.69 16.72 -0.31
CA MET A 123 -2.30 16.59 -0.74
C MET A 123 -1.62 15.47 0.05
N THR A 124 -1.08 14.48 -0.65
CA THR A 124 -0.34 13.39 -0.04
C THR A 124 1.14 13.75 0.14
N LEU A 125 1.80 13.15 1.10
CA LEU A 125 3.25 13.34 1.32
C LEU A 125 4.08 12.95 0.09
N PRO A 126 3.82 11.83 -0.62
CA PRO A 126 4.49 11.51 -1.89
C PRO A 126 4.33 12.61 -2.94
N GLU A 127 3.10 13.07 -3.22
CA GLU A 127 2.84 14.15 -4.19
C GLU A 127 3.53 15.45 -3.79
N ALA A 128 3.40 15.86 -2.52
CA ALA A 128 4.07 17.06 -1.99
C ALA A 128 5.59 16.96 -2.15
N SER A 129 6.19 15.79 -1.87
CA SER A 129 7.63 15.59 -1.98
C SER A 129 8.11 15.71 -3.44
N ARG A 130 7.33 15.21 -4.39
CA ARG A 130 7.58 15.34 -5.82
C ARG A 130 7.44 16.79 -6.28
N ILE A 131 6.34 17.44 -5.95
CA ILE A 131 6.01 18.80 -6.43
C ILE A 131 6.98 19.84 -5.84
N VAL A 132 7.25 19.77 -4.54
CA VAL A 132 8.04 20.79 -3.83
C VAL A 132 9.55 20.58 -4.02
N TYR A 133 10.00 19.32 -4.00
CA TYR A 133 11.43 19.01 -3.97
C TYR A 133 11.92 18.26 -5.21
N GLY A 134 11.03 17.82 -6.09
CA GLY A 134 11.38 17.04 -7.29
C GLY A 134 11.90 15.65 -6.93
N LYS A 135 11.44 15.07 -5.83
CA LYS A 135 11.77 13.69 -5.44
C LYS A 135 11.11 12.70 -6.39
N SER A 136 11.76 11.57 -6.62
CA SER A 136 11.13 10.45 -7.35
C SER A 136 10.12 9.73 -6.47
N LEU A 137 9.10 9.16 -7.12
CA LEU A 137 8.04 8.40 -6.47
C LEU A 137 8.03 6.96 -6.97
N GLY A 138 8.00 6.00 -6.04
CA GLY A 138 7.89 4.57 -6.35
C GLY A 138 6.78 3.87 -5.58
N LEU A 139 6.17 2.87 -6.22
CA LEU A 139 5.16 1.99 -5.65
C LEU A 139 5.52 0.54 -5.96
N VAL A 140 5.61 -0.29 -4.92
CA VAL A 140 5.82 -1.74 -5.02
C VAL A 140 4.74 -2.44 -4.20
N PHE A 141 4.05 -3.42 -4.77
CA PHE A 141 2.90 -4.07 -4.12
C PHE A 141 2.65 -5.46 -4.72
N THR A 142 1.90 -6.32 -4.00
CA THR A 142 1.51 -7.66 -4.48
C THR A 142 0.04 -7.76 -4.91
N SER A 143 -0.80 -6.76 -4.60
CA SER A 143 -2.16 -6.59 -5.10
C SER A 143 -2.19 -6.01 -6.53
N HIS A 144 -3.10 -5.10 -6.82
CA HIS A 144 -3.13 -4.32 -8.06
C HIS A 144 -2.92 -2.84 -7.79
N ILE A 145 -2.37 -2.12 -8.78
CA ILE A 145 -2.02 -0.69 -8.63
C ILE A 145 -3.18 0.22 -8.19
N THR A 146 -4.41 -0.18 -8.45
CA THR A 146 -5.62 0.58 -8.06
C THR A 146 -6.22 0.11 -6.74
N ASP A 147 -5.56 -0.78 -6.02
CA ASP A 147 -5.95 -1.12 -4.66
C ASP A 147 -5.72 0.08 -3.73
N ALA A 148 -6.32 0.04 -2.56
CA ALA A 148 -6.40 1.20 -1.69
C ALA A 148 -5.03 1.76 -1.33
N THR A 149 -4.11 0.93 -0.82
CA THR A 149 -2.80 1.34 -0.31
C THR A 149 -1.92 1.99 -1.40
N PRO A 150 -1.70 1.39 -2.60
CA PRO A 150 -0.97 2.07 -3.65
C PRO A 150 -1.72 3.30 -4.20
N ALA A 151 -3.07 3.26 -4.26
CA ALA A 151 -3.86 4.39 -4.74
C ALA A 151 -3.72 5.62 -3.85
N ASP A 152 -3.68 5.47 -2.53
CA ASP A 152 -3.57 6.57 -1.56
C ASP A 152 -2.29 7.40 -1.71
N CYS A 153 -1.27 6.87 -2.39
CA CYS A 153 -0.03 7.61 -2.62
C CYS A 153 -0.21 8.77 -3.62
N ALA A 154 -1.14 8.65 -4.59
CA ALA A 154 -1.23 9.59 -5.69
C ALA A 154 -2.59 9.60 -6.41
N ALA A 155 -3.67 9.18 -5.74
CA ALA A 155 -5.03 9.25 -6.27
C ALA A 155 -6.03 9.64 -5.18
N HIS A 156 -7.10 10.34 -5.59
CA HIS A 156 -8.12 10.88 -4.71
C HIS A 156 -9.49 10.38 -5.15
N SER A 157 -10.18 9.66 -4.27
CA SER A 157 -11.51 9.13 -4.56
C SER A 157 -12.29 8.89 -3.27
N TYR A 158 -13.55 9.31 -3.24
CA TYR A 158 -14.47 8.94 -2.16
C TYR A 158 -14.99 7.49 -2.27
N ASN A 159 -14.46 6.72 -3.22
CA ASN A 159 -14.79 5.31 -3.41
C ASN A 159 -13.57 4.54 -3.93
N ARG A 160 -12.95 3.72 -3.06
CA ARG A 160 -11.78 2.89 -3.40
C ARG A 160 -12.04 1.89 -4.54
N SER A 161 -13.30 1.57 -4.82
CA SER A 161 -13.69 0.66 -5.92
C SER A 161 -13.82 1.35 -7.27
N ASN A 162 -13.63 2.67 -7.36
CA ASN A 162 -13.66 3.39 -8.61
C ASN A 162 -12.34 3.28 -9.39
N TYR A 163 -11.98 2.05 -9.73
CA TYR A 163 -10.69 1.70 -10.33
C TYR A 163 -10.35 2.47 -11.60
N ALA A 164 -11.37 2.82 -12.42
CA ALA A 164 -11.13 3.55 -13.66
C ALA A 164 -10.65 5.00 -13.43
N ILE A 165 -11.23 5.69 -12.45
CA ILE A 165 -10.80 7.03 -12.03
C ILE A 165 -9.44 6.99 -11.36
N ILE A 166 -9.21 6.00 -10.48
CA ILE A 166 -7.94 5.80 -9.79
C ILE A 166 -6.82 5.51 -10.79
N SER A 167 -7.03 4.57 -11.75
CA SER A 167 -6.04 4.29 -12.81
C SER A 167 -5.63 5.54 -13.57
N LYS A 168 -6.61 6.38 -13.96
CA LYS A 168 -6.36 7.60 -14.74
C LYS A 168 -5.54 8.61 -13.94
N GLN A 169 -5.80 8.76 -12.64
CA GLN A 169 -5.01 9.64 -11.77
C GLN A 169 -3.57 9.13 -11.62
N LEU A 170 -3.38 7.86 -11.28
CA LEU A 170 -2.06 7.27 -11.09
C LEU A 170 -1.17 7.40 -12.33
N VAL A 171 -1.71 7.09 -13.53
CA VAL A 171 -0.99 7.22 -14.81
C VAL A 171 -0.57 8.66 -15.09
N ASN A 172 -1.39 9.64 -14.73
CA ASN A 172 -1.12 11.07 -14.98
C ASN A 172 -0.34 11.74 -13.84
N ASN A 173 -0.14 11.10 -12.69
CA ASN A 173 0.52 11.70 -11.53
C ASN A 173 2.05 11.50 -11.50
N GLN A 174 2.67 11.09 -12.62
CA GLN A 174 4.12 11.01 -12.77
C GLN A 174 4.84 10.15 -11.72
N ILE A 175 4.34 8.96 -11.48
CA ILE A 175 5.01 7.99 -10.61
C ILE A 175 6.16 7.37 -11.41
N ASP A 176 7.40 7.48 -10.92
CA ASP A 176 8.58 7.07 -11.68
C ASP A 176 8.71 5.54 -11.80
N VAL A 177 8.47 4.83 -10.70
CA VAL A 177 8.62 3.37 -10.65
C VAL A 177 7.36 2.74 -10.07
N VAL A 178 6.77 1.79 -10.81
CA VAL A 178 5.66 0.96 -10.36
C VAL A 178 5.99 -0.50 -10.65
N ILE A 179 5.99 -1.36 -9.62
CA ILE A 179 6.20 -2.80 -9.80
C ILE A 179 5.17 -3.55 -8.95
N GLY A 180 4.31 -4.36 -9.57
CA GLY A 180 3.29 -5.11 -8.86
C GLY A 180 2.32 -5.85 -9.76
N GLY A 181 1.09 -6.06 -9.27
CA GLY A 181 0.04 -6.77 -10.00
C GLY A 181 -0.91 -5.86 -10.77
N GLY A 182 -1.86 -6.47 -11.52
CA GLY A 182 -3.01 -5.75 -12.07
C GLY A 182 -2.90 -5.32 -13.54
N ILE A 183 -2.34 -6.15 -14.39
CA ILE A 183 -2.20 -5.92 -15.84
C ILE A 183 -3.50 -5.38 -16.45
N LYS A 184 -4.66 -6.00 -16.14
CA LYS A 184 -5.97 -5.61 -16.70
C LYS A 184 -6.47 -4.24 -16.26
N ARG A 185 -5.93 -3.69 -15.16
CA ARG A 185 -6.31 -2.35 -14.66
C ARG A 185 -5.79 -1.22 -15.54
N LEU A 186 -4.71 -1.45 -16.30
CA LEU A 186 -3.99 -0.42 -17.05
C LEU A 186 -3.92 -0.67 -18.56
N ASN A 187 -4.61 -1.68 -19.09
CA ASN A 187 -4.54 -2.04 -20.52
C ASN A 187 -4.71 -0.87 -21.48
N SER A 188 -5.60 0.08 -21.16
CA SER A 188 -5.86 1.26 -21.99
C SER A 188 -4.79 2.35 -21.91
N TYR A 189 -3.84 2.25 -20.96
CA TYR A 189 -2.85 3.30 -20.69
C TYR A 189 -1.41 2.95 -21.10
N TYR A 190 -1.12 1.71 -21.52
CA TYR A 190 0.24 1.29 -21.85
C TYR A 190 0.86 2.10 -23.00
N TYR A 191 0.05 2.47 -24.00
CA TYR A 191 0.52 3.35 -25.09
C TYR A 191 0.92 4.73 -24.56
N ASP A 192 0.09 5.33 -23.73
CA ASP A 192 0.33 6.67 -23.18
C ASP A 192 1.53 6.69 -22.22
N LEU A 193 1.72 5.66 -21.42
CA LEU A 193 2.90 5.49 -20.57
C LEU A 193 4.18 5.43 -21.42
N ARG A 194 4.22 4.58 -22.46
CA ARG A 194 5.38 4.48 -23.36
C ARG A 194 5.66 5.81 -24.08
N LYS A 195 4.61 6.48 -24.56
CA LYS A 195 4.73 7.80 -25.19
C LYS A 195 5.28 8.86 -24.22
N SER A 196 5.03 8.72 -22.94
CA SER A 196 5.53 9.59 -21.87
C SER A 196 6.94 9.20 -21.38
N GLY A 197 7.61 8.25 -22.06
CA GLY A 197 9.00 7.86 -21.79
C GLY A 197 9.17 6.76 -20.76
N TYR A 198 8.09 6.11 -20.34
CA TYR A 198 8.18 4.95 -19.43
C TYR A 198 8.51 3.66 -20.18
N GLU A 199 9.37 2.85 -19.60
CA GLU A 199 9.43 1.44 -19.95
C GLU A 199 8.24 0.71 -19.31
N VAL A 200 7.51 -0.08 -20.11
CA VAL A 200 6.35 -0.84 -19.64
C VAL A 200 6.61 -2.32 -19.87
N VAL A 201 6.77 -3.05 -18.78
CA VAL A 201 7.03 -4.49 -18.72
C VAL A 201 5.74 -5.21 -18.32
N ILE A 202 5.39 -6.28 -19.04
CA ILE A 202 4.16 -7.06 -18.80
C ILE A 202 4.53 -8.54 -18.74
N ASP A 203 4.40 -9.15 -17.55
CA ASP A 203 4.69 -10.59 -17.31
C ASP A 203 6.06 -11.05 -17.86
N ASP A 204 7.05 -10.17 -17.88
CA ASP A 204 8.38 -10.45 -18.41
C ASP A 204 9.46 -10.17 -17.35
N MET A 205 9.86 -11.24 -16.66
CA MET A 205 10.87 -11.22 -15.61
C MET A 205 12.27 -10.84 -16.15
N GLN A 206 12.59 -11.29 -17.38
CA GLN A 206 13.89 -11.01 -17.97
C GLN A 206 13.98 -9.54 -18.39
N GLN A 207 12.92 -8.99 -18.98
CA GLN A 207 12.86 -7.59 -19.33
C GLN A 207 12.93 -6.72 -18.06
N LEU A 208 12.23 -7.10 -16.96
CA LEU A 208 12.32 -6.40 -15.68
C LEU A 208 13.76 -6.32 -15.18
N ARG A 209 14.47 -7.45 -15.15
CA ARG A 209 15.86 -7.54 -14.66
C ARG A 209 16.85 -6.76 -15.51
N ASN A 210 16.62 -6.69 -16.81
CA ASN A 210 17.49 -6.02 -17.77
C ASN A 210 17.10 -4.55 -18.01
N SER A 211 16.06 -4.05 -17.36
CA SER A 211 15.59 -2.67 -17.51
C SER A 211 16.63 -1.67 -17.00
N GLU A 212 17.04 -0.72 -17.85
CA GLU A 212 17.93 0.39 -17.50
C GLU A 212 17.17 1.72 -17.35
N ASN A 213 15.93 1.80 -17.86
CA ASN A 213 15.13 3.03 -17.81
C ASN A 213 14.80 3.39 -16.35
N PRO A 214 15.09 4.62 -15.88
CA PRO A 214 14.74 5.07 -14.53
C PRO A 214 13.21 5.22 -14.33
N LYS A 215 12.44 5.30 -15.42
CA LYS A 215 10.97 5.32 -15.42
C LYS A 215 10.43 3.97 -15.84
N LEU A 216 9.96 3.19 -14.88
CA LEU A 216 9.56 1.80 -15.09
C LEU A 216 8.18 1.52 -14.52
N TRP A 217 7.30 0.94 -15.35
CA TRP A 217 6.06 0.31 -14.89
C TRP A 217 6.08 -1.17 -15.28
N ALA A 218 6.22 -2.05 -14.30
CA ALA A 218 6.31 -3.50 -14.49
C ALA A 218 5.14 -4.19 -13.78
N LEU A 219 4.28 -4.88 -14.52
CA LEU A 219 3.07 -5.49 -14.01
C LEU A 219 3.05 -7.00 -14.27
N PHE A 220 2.70 -7.75 -13.23
CA PHE A 220 2.64 -9.20 -13.23
C PHE A 220 1.25 -9.68 -12.78
N GLY A 221 0.72 -10.70 -13.47
CA GLY A 221 -0.59 -11.25 -13.19
C GLY A 221 -1.77 -10.34 -13.59
N GLU A 222 -2.84 -10.94 -14.02
CA GLU A 222 -3.98 -10.20 -14.60
C GLU A 222 -4.63 -9.21 -13.63
N TYR A 223 -4.91 -9.65 -12.40
CA TYR A 223 -5.60 -8.86 -11.36
C TYR A 223 -4.72 -8.59 -10.15
N SER A 224 -3.88 -9.52 -9.76
CA SER A 224 -2.89 -9.42 -8.69
C SER A 224 -1.75 -10.39 -8.96
N MET A 225 -0.64 -10.27 -8.23
CA MET A 225 0.40 -11.30 -8.23
C MET A 225 -0.13 -12.59 -7.58
N PRO A 226 0.42 -13.78 -7.89
CA PRO A 226 0.13 -15.00 -7.12
C PRO A 226 0.57 -14.83 -5.66
N TYR A 227 0.03 -15.63 -4.75
CA TYR A 227 0.61 -15.76 -3.41
C TYR A 227 2.05 -16.26 -3.49
N ASN A 228 2.90 -15.86 -2.55
CA ASN A 228 4.30 -16.27 -2.57
C ASN A 228 4.48 -17.78 -2.55
N ILE A 229 3.63 -18.51 -1.80
CA ILE A 229 3.62 -19.98 -1.76
C ILE A 229 3.30 -20.62 -3.12
N ASP A 230 2.51 -19.95 -3.96
CA ASP A 230 2.06 -20.44 -5.27
C ASP A 230 2.91 -19.89 -6.44
N ARG A 231 3.86 -19.01 -6.13
CA ARG A 231 4.62 -18.25 -7.11
C ARG A 231 5.60 -19.12 -7.90
N ASP A 232 5.51 -19.08 -9.23
CA ASP A 232 6.56 -19.58 -10.12
C ASP A 232 7.74 -18.59 -10.10
N THR A 233 8.79 -18.93 -9.37
CA THR A 233 9.97 -18.09 -9.15
C THR A 233 10.76 -17.79 -10.42
N SER A 234 10.52 -18.52 -11.52
CA SER A 234 11.14 -18.26 -12.82
C SER A 234 10.41 -17.19 -13.63
N LYS A 235 9.13 -16.92 -13.33
CA LYS A 235 8.26 -16.02 -14.11
C LYS A 235 7.82 -14.77 -13.36
N VAL A 236 7.73 -14.85 -12.04
CA VAL A 236 7.18 -13.77 -11.22
C VAL A 236 8.21 -13.36 -10.17
N PRO A 237 8.56 -12.06 -10.04
CA PRO A 237 9.52 -11.58 -9.06
C PRO A 237 9.01 -11.74 -7.63
N SER A 238 9.93 -11.86 -6.66
CA SER A 238 9.59 -11.74 -5.25
C SER A 238 9.39 -10.27 -4.85
N LEU A 239 8.69 -10.03 -3.74
CA LEU A 239 8.55 -8.67 -3.20
C LEU A 239 9.92 -8.06 -2.88
N ALA A 240 10.86 -8.84 -2.36
CA ALA A 240 12.23 -8.41 -2.11
C ALA A 240 12.96 -7.99 -3.39
N GLU A 241 12.84 -8.76 -4.48
CA GLU A 241 13.43 -8.42 -5.77
C GLU A 241 12.82 -7.16 -6.38
N MET A 242 11.49 -7.02 -6.32
CA MET A 242 10.81 -5.79 -6.77
C MET A 242 11.26 -4.57 -5.98
N THR A 243 11.42 -4.71 -4.67
CA THR A 243 11.88 -3.65 -3.77
C THR A 243 13.32 -3.23 -4.11
N ASP A 244 14.23 -4.18 -4.33
CA ASP A 244 15.61 -3.88 -4.72
C ASP A 244 15.69 -3.12 -6.05
N ILE A 245 14.97 -3.60 -7.08
CA ILE A 245 14.91 -2.95 -8.39
C ILE A 245 14.35 -1.51 -8.26
N ALA A 246 13.26 -1.33 -7.50
CA ALA A 246 12.66 -0.01 -7.31
C ALA A 246 13.63 0.96 -6.60
N ILE A 247 14.28 0.52 -5.52
CA ILE A 247 15.26 1.33 -4.80
C ILE A 247 16.41 1.74 -5.72
N ASN A 248 16.99 0.81 -6.47
CA ASN A 248 18.13 1.07 -7.36
C ASN A 248 17.79 2.08 -8.46
N LYS A 249 16.55 2.09 -8.98
CA LYS A 249 16.11 3.08 -9.97
C LYS A 249 15.84 4.45 -9.33
N LEU A 250 15.13 4.49 -8.21
CA LEU A 250 14.76 5.72 -7.54
C LEU A 250 15.97 6.45 -6.95
N ALA A 251 16.96 5.72 -6.45
CA ALA A 251 18.19 6.26 -5.88
C ALA A 251 19.07 7.01 -6.91
N GLN A 252 18.81 6.89 -8.20
CA GLN A 252 19.47 7.67 -9.24
C GLN A 252 19.10 9.16 -9.19
N ASN A 253 17.98 9.52 -8.54
CA ASN A 253 17.60 10.92 -8.37
C ASN A 253 18.38 11.54 -7.19
N PRO A 254 19.27 12.52 -7.42
CA PRO A 254 20.06 13.15 -6.36
C PRO A 254 19.21 13.92 -5.34
N LYS A 255 17.96 14.26 -5.69
CA LYS A 255 16.99 14.89 -4.78
C LYS A 255 16.36 13.89 -3.82
N GLY A 256 16.58 12.59 -4.05
CA GLY A 256 16.01 11.49 -3.27
C GLY A 256 14.63 11.04 -3.74
N PHE A 257 14.00 10.18 -2.94
CA PHE A 257 12.74 9.54 -3.32
C PHE A 257 11.82 9.27 -2.12
N PHE A 258 10.55 9.00 -2.48
CA PHE A 258 9.59 8.32 -1.63
C PHE A 258 9.24 6.98 -2.28
N LEU A 259 9.35 5.89 -1.54
CA LEU A 259 8.96 4.55 -1.98
C LEU A 259 7.97 3.96 -0.99
N MET A 260 6.80 3.54 -1.47
CA MET A 260 5.88 2.68 -0.74
C MET A 260 6.09 1.24 -1.17
N VAL A 261 6.23 0.33 -0.20
CA VAL A 261 6.32 -1.13 -0.41
C VAL A 261 5.22 -1.80 0.38
N GLU A 262 4.38 -2.57 -0.27
CA GLU A 262 3.22 -3.20 0.35
C GLU A 262 3.27 -4.72 0.20
N GLY A 263 3.15 -5.41 1.34
CA GLY A 263 2.80 -6.83 1.40
C GLY A 263 1.29 -7.01 1.39
N SER A 264 0.65 -6.67 0.28
CA SER A 264 -0.81 -6.56 0.15
C SER A 264 -1.56 -7.85 0.44
N LYS A 265 -0.95 -8.99 0.10
CA LYS A 265 -1.66 -10.27 0.13
C LYS A 265 -1.64 -10.96 1.49
N ILE A 266 -0.98 -10.39 2.49
CA ILE A 266 -1.10 -10.82 3.89
C ILE A 266 -2.56 -10.65 4.33
N ASP A 267 -3.16 -9.48 4.03
CA ASP A 267 -4.56 -9.17 4.31
C ASP A 267 -5.53 -10.14 3.64
N TRP A 268 -5.32 -10.42 2.35
CA TRP A 268 -6.20 -11.32 1.60
C TRP A 268 -6.18 -12.75 2.16
N ALA A 269 -4.99 -13.25 2.52
CA ALA A 269 -4.85 -14.55 3.17
C ALA A 269 -5.48 -14.57 4.57
N ALA A 270 -5.37 -13.45 5.31
CA ALA A 270 -6.00 -13.29 6.63
C ALA A 270 -7.53 -13.27 6.52
N HIS A 271 -8.10 -12.63 5.50
CA HIS A 271 -9.54 -12.67 5.21
C HIS A 271 -10.08 -14.08 4.94
N ASP A 272 -9.24 -14.99 4.48
CA ASP A 272 -9.59 -16.40 4.28
C ASP A 272 -9.21 -17.29 5.48
N ASN A 273 -8.62 -16.72 6.53
CA ASN A 273 -8.07 -17.44 7.69
C ASN A 273 -7.06 -18.52 7.26
N ASP A 274 -6.24 -18.23 6.23
CA ASP A 274 -5.18 -19.12 5.75
C ASP A 274 -3.85 -18.83 6.47
N ALA A 275 -3.66 -19.40 7.65
CA ALA A 275 -2.51 -19.15 8.51
C ALA A 275 -1.15 -19.42 7.83
N LYS A 276 -1.08 -20.48 7.01
CA LYS A 276 0.16 -20.81 6.29
C LYS A 276 0.50 -19.75 5.26
N THR A 277 -0.50 -19.32 4.48
CA THR A 277 -0.32 -18.30 3.45
C THR A 277 -0.03 -16.93 4.10
N VAL A 278 -0.69 -16.58 5.22
CA VAL A 278 -0.36 -15.38 6.01
C VAL A 278 1.10 -15.39 6.47
N ALA A 279 1.57 -16.49 7.04
CA ALA A 279 2.97 -16.59 7.50
C ALA A 279 3.97 -16.51 6.34
N ASP A 280 3.67 -17.12 5.19
CA ASP A 280 4.54 -17.15 4.02
C ASP A 280 4.61 -15.78 3.33
N GLU A 281 3.47 -15.09 3.18
CA GLU A 281 3.40 -13.71 2.68
C GLU A 281 4.15 -12.73 3.59
N PHE A 282 3.98 -12.87 4.92
CA PHE A 282 4.70 -12.02 5.85
C PHE A 282 6.23 -12.28 5.81
N LEU A 283 6.67 -13.52 5.67
CA LEU A 283 8.10 -13.83 5.53
C LEU A 283 8.67 -13.27 4.21
N ALA A 284 7.89 -13.30 3.12
CA ALA A 284 8.29 -12.66 1.86
C ALA A 284 8.37 -11.12 2.00
N PHE A 285 7.49 -10.50 2.77
CA PHE A 285 7.57 -9.09 3.13
C PHE A 285 8.79 -8.80 4.04
N ASP A 286 9.08 -9.63 5.03
CA ASP A 286 10.25 -9.50 5.91
C ASP A 286 11.58 -9.55 5.14
N GLU A 287 11.66 -10.34 4.06
CA GLU A 287 12.81 -10.30 3.15
C GLU A 287 12.91 -8.97 2.39
N ALA A 288 11.80 -8.35 2.01
CA ALA A 288 11.80 -7.00 1.42
C ALA A 288 12.20 -5.94 2.46
N VAL A 289 11.81 -6.10 3.73
CA VAL A 289 12.29 -5.25 4.84
C VAL A 289 13.80 -5.34 4.95
N ARG A 290 14.39 -6.53 4.88
CA ARG A 290 15.85 -6.70 4.91
C ARG A 290 16.53 -5.92 3.78
N VAL A 291 16.02 -6.00 2.55
CA VAL A 291 16.54 -5.24 1.39
C VAL A 291 16.50 -3.73 1.66
N ALA A 292 15.37 -3.21 2.13
CA ALA A 292 15.20 -1.79 2.42
C ALA A 292 16.15 -1.30 3.53
N ILE A 293 16.30 -2.07 4.61
CA ILE A 293 17.21 -1.76 5.73
C ILE A 293 18.68 -1.82 5.28
N ASP A 294 19.06 -2.83 4.51
CA ASP A 294 20.44 -2.97 4.01
C ASP A 294 20.83 -1.79 3.12
N PHE A 295 19.91 -1.35 2.25
CA PHE A 295 20.11 -0.12 1.47
C PHE A 295 20.21 1.11 2.38
N ALA A 296 19.28 1.30 3.30
CA ALA A 296 19.23 2.47 4.17
C ALA A 296 20.48 2.62 5.03
N ARG A 297 21.03 1.50 5.53
CA ARG A 297 22.30 1.48 6.30
C ARG A 297 23.50 1.88 5.46
N LYS A 298 23.53 1.50 4.17
CA LYS A 298 24.62 1.88 3.24
C LYS A 298 24.51 3.33 2.79
N ASP A 299 23.28 3.78 2.50
CA ASP A 299 23.01 5.14 2.01
C ASP A 299 23.20 6.22 3.09
N GLY A 300 22.83 5.94 4.35
CA GLY A 300 22.98 6.84 5.48
C GLY A 300 22.05 8.07 5.47
N HIS A 301 21.13 8.19 4.49
CA HIS A 301 20.15 9.28 4.34
C HIS A 301 18.74 8.77 4.13
N THR A 302 18.49 7.50 4.36
CA THR A 302 17.20 6.83 4.14
C THR A 302 16.55 6.48 5.47
N LEU A 303 15.30 6.92 5.65
CA LEU A 303 14.39 6.45 6.67
C LEU A 303 13.65 5.22 6.13
N VAL A 304 13.54 4.16 6.94
CA VAL A 304 12.62 3.03 6.67
C VAL A 304 11.62 2.96 7.82
N MET A 305 10.34 3.05 7.51
CA MET A 305 9.25 2.87 8.47
C MET A 305 8.42 1.66 8.07
N ILE A 306 8.16 0.77 9.01
CA ILE A 306 7.41 -0.47 8.82
C ILE A 306 6.27 -0.46 9.81
N LEU A 307 5.03 -0.47 9.33
CA LEU A 307 3.82 -0.54 10.14
C LEU A 307 2.65 -1.08 9.30
N PRO A 308 1.75 -1.88 9.89
CA PRO A 308 0.48 -2.23 9.24
C PRO A 308 -0.45 -1.02 9.13
N ASP A 309 -1.43 -1.12 8.26
CA ASP A 309 -2.52 -0.16 8.14
C ASP A 309 -3.70 -0.51 9.07
N HIS A 310 -3.99 -1.79 9.26
CA HIS A 310 -4.95 -2.34 10.24
C HIS A 310 -4.58 -3.78 10.59
N GLY A 311 -5.26 -4.36 11.57
CA GLY A 311 -5.23 -5.80 11.86
C GLY A 311 -6.29 -6.56 11.06
N ASN A 312 -6.16 -7.89 10.96
CA ASN A 312 -7.15 -8.75 10.31
C ASN A 312 -7.22 -10.13 10.99
N SER A 313 -8.35 -10.81 10.81
CA SER A 313 -8.67 -12.17 11.24
C SER A 313 -8.61 -12.46 12.75
N GLY A 314 -7.88 -11.64 13.53
CA GLY A 314 -7.60 -11.93 14.94
C GLY A 314 -6.85 -13.24 15.12
N ILE A 315 -5.88 -13.52 14.24
CA ILE A 315 -5.07 -14.74 14.26
C ILE A 315 -4.25 -14.85 15.54
N THR A 316 -4.17 -16.05 16.11
CA THR A 316 -3.40 -16.33 17.33
C THR A 316 -2.72 -17.68 17.26
N ILE A 317 -1.57 -17.81 17.94
CA ILE A 317 -1.04 -19.12 18.35
C ILE A 317 -1.73 -19.48 19.65
N GLY A 318 -2.42 -20.61 19.66
CA GLY A 318 -3.32 -21.02 20.73
C GLY A 318 -4.79 -20.78 20.36
N ASN A 319 -5.62 -21.77 20.60
CA ASN A 319 -7.05 -21.75 20.37
C ASN A 319 -7.75 -22.68 21.37
N ARG A 320 -9.03 -23.02 21.14
CA ARG A 320 -9.77 -23.90 22.06
C ARG A 320 -9.15 -25.28 22.18
N ASN A 321 -8.39 -25.78 21.21
CA ASN A 321 -7.73 -27.08 21.26
C ASN A 321 -6.55 -27.10 22.25
N SER A 322 -5.95 -25.92 22.54
CA SER A 322 -4.83 -25.78 23.47
C SER A 322 -5.23 -25.43 24.91
N ASN A 323 -6.51 -25.32 25.23
CA ASN A 323 -6.98 -24.81 26.53
C ASN A 323 -6.46 -25.57 27.78
N LYS A 324 -6.16 -26.87 27.66
CA LYS A 324 -5.71 -27.68 28.81
C LYS A 324 -4.20 -27.88 28.83
N ASP A 325 -3.59 -28.00 27.67
CA ASP A 325 -2.22 -28.50 27.53
C ASP A 325 -1.30 -27.46 26.83
N TYR A 326 -1.62 -26.15 26.92
CA TYR A 326 -0.92 -25.07 26.20
C TYR A 326 0.57 -25.00 26.57
N ASP A 327 0.96 -25.39 27.77
CA ASP A 327 2.32 -25.38 28.29
C ASP A 327 3.10 -26.68 27.97
N GLU A 328 2.41 -27.73 27.49
CA GLU A 328 3.00 -29.00 27.08
C GLU A 328 3.17 -29.12 25.54
N LEU A 329 2.62 -28.18 24.78
CA LEU A 329 2.66 -28.20 23.31
C LEU A 329 4.07 -27.88 22.79
N SER A 330 4.66 -28.83 22.08
CA SER A 330 5.93 -28.62 21.40
C SER A 330 5.76 -27.72 20.17
N LEU A 331 6.85 -27.04 19.77
CA LEU A 331 6.91 -26.25 18.54
C LEU A 331 6.50 -27.10 17.30
N GLN A 332 6.91 -28.35 17.26
CA GLN A 332 6.55 -29.29 16.20
C GLN A 332 5.02 -29.48 16.12
N GLN A 333 4.35 -29.75 17.23
CA GLN A 333 2.88 -29.95 17.24
C GLN A 333 2.12 -28.73 16.72
N ILE A 334 2.61 -27.52 17.02
CA ILE A 334 1.97 -26.28 16.60
C ILE A 334 2.25 -25.99 15.11
N MET A 335 3.49 -26.17 14.64
CA MET A 335 3.92 -25.69 13.32
C MET A 335 3.88 -26.74 12.21
N GLU A 336 3.96 -28.04 12.54
CA GLU A 336 3.92 -29.09 11.53
C GLU A 336 2.64 -29.08 10.68
N PRO A 337 1.44 -28.81 11.21
CA PRO A 337 0.23 -28.68 10.40
C PRO A 337 0.36 -27.61 9.30
N LEU A 338 1.03 -26.50 9.59
CA LEU A 338 1.31 -25.43 8.60
C LEU A 338 2.38 -25.86 7.60
N ALA A 339 3.44 -26.53 8.06
CA ALA A 339 4.57 -26.95 7.22
C ALA A 339 4.20 -27.99 6.16
N ARG A 340 3.13 -28.76 6.38
CA ARG A 340 2.61 -29.73 5.41
C ARG A 340 1.93 -29.05 4.21
N ILE A 341 1.46 -27.82 4.36
CA ILE A 341 0.74 -27.06 3.34
C ILE A 341 1.72 -26.56 2.30
N LYS A 342 1.50 -26.93 1.04
CA LYS A 342 2.36 -26.61 -0.11
C LYS A 342 1.73 -25.66 -1.12
N MET A 343 0.47 -25.27 -0.90
CA MET A 343 -0.34 -24.47 -1.80
C MET A 343 -1.34 -23.65 -0.98
N SER A 344 -1.70 -22.45 -1.43
CA SER A 344 -2.75 -21.66 -0.79
C SER A 344 -4.14 -22.29 -0.98
N ALA A 345 -5.07 -21.96 -0.08
CA ALA A 345 -6.48 -22.31 -0.26
C ALA A 345 -7.09 -21.69 -1.52
N SER A 346 -6.61 -20.50 -1.90
CA SER A 346 -7.02 -19.79 -3.12
C SER A 346 -6.63 -20.56 -4.39
N GLN A 347 -5.37 -21.00 -4.48
CA GLN A 347 -4.90 -21.79 -5.64
C GLN A 347 -5.64 -23.12 -5.73
N MET A 348 -5.87 -23.81 -4.61
CA MET A 348 -6.69 -25.03 -4.58
C MET A 348 -8.12 -24.75 -5.07
N THR A 349 -8.70 -23.64 -4.67
CA THR A 349 -10.04 -23.21 -5.13
C THR A 349 -10.08 -23.04 -6.65
N GLU A 350 -9.07 -22.40 -7.24
CA GLU A 350 -9.00 -22.24 -8.70
C GLU A 350 -8.85 -23.58 -9.43
N ILE A 351 -8.08 -24.51 -8.89
CA ILE A 351 -7.98 -25.87 -9.43
C ILE A 351 -9.34 -26.57 -9.40
N LEU A 352 -10.05 -26.49 -8.27
CA LEU A 352 -11.37 -27.12 -8.10
C LEU A 352 -12.46 -26.44 -8.95
N LYS A 353 -12.39 -25.12 -9.15
CA LYS A 353 -13.32 -24.42 -10.05
C LYS A 353 -13.15 -24.79 -11.52
N ASN A 354 -11.93 -25.10 -11.95
CA ASN A 354 -11.60 -25.31 -13.36
C ASN A 354 -11.42 -26.80 -13.73
N GLY A 355 -11.32 -27.70 -12.75
CA GLY A 355 -11.01 -29.12 -12.93
C GLY A 355 -12.14 -30.09 -12.66
N SER A 356 -11.83 -31.39 -12.74
CA SER A 356 -12.68 -32.50 -12.30
C SER A 356 -12.55 -32.69 -10.79
N PHE A 357 -13.64 -33.08 -10.15
CA PHE A 357 -13.68 -33.38 -8.71
C PHE A 357 -13.17 -34.80 -8.35
N ASP A 358 -12.83 -35.62 -9.35
CA ASP A 358 -12.43 -37.00 -9.12
C ASP A 358 -11.10 -37.12 -8.36
N ALA A 359 -10.22 -36.12 -8.56
CA ALA A 359 -8.90 -36.07 -7.93
C ALA A 359 -8.86 -35.33 -6.58
N ILE A 360 -10.00 -34.86 -6.05
CA ILE A 360 -10.00 -33.97 -4.85
C ILE A 360 -9.28 -34.59 -3.65
N ASP A 361 -9.47 -35.88 -3.38
CA ASP A 361 -8.85 -36.54 -2.22
C ASP A 361 -7.32 -36.61 -2.38
N SER A 362 -6.82 -36.94 -3.58
CA SER A 362 -5.38 -36.98 -3.86
C SER A 362 -4.77 -35.57 -3.86
N LEU A 363 -5.47 -34.55 -4.35
CA LEU A 363 -5.03 -33.16 -4.30
C LEU A 363 -4.86 -32.67 -2.86
N PHE A 364 -5.80 -32.99 -1.97
CA PHE A 364 -5.71 -32.61 -0.57
C PHE A 364 -4.62 -33.37 0.18
N GLU A 365 -4.46 -34.68 -0.08
CA GLU A 365 -3.37 -35.45 0.54
C GLU A 365 -1.99 -34.97 0.08
N GLN A 366 -1.80 -34.67 -1.21
CA GLN A 366 -0.52 -34.20 -1.77
C GLN A 366 -0.13 -32.79 -1.34
N ASN A 367 -1.11 -31.85 -1.29
CA ASN A 367 -0.83 -30.44 -1.10
C ASN A 367 -1.05 -29.96 0.34
N PHE A 368 -1.87 -30.65 1.11
CA PHE A 368 -2.18 -30.27 2.49
C PHE A 368 -1.83 -31.36 3.52
N GLY A 369 -1.49 -32.57 3.06
CA GLY A 369 -1.16 -33.69 3.95
C GLY A 369 -2.35 -34.23 4.75
N ILE A 370 -3.59 -34.00 4.28
CA ILE A 370 -4.81 -34.44 4.95
C ILE A 370 -5.65 -35.38 4.08
N LYS A 371 -6.30 -36.33 4.74
CA LYS A 371 -7.31 -37.21 4.11
C LYS A 371 -8.70 -36.68 4.44
N LEU A 372 -9.46 -36.33 3.41
CA LEU A 372 -10.81 -35.80 3.57
C LEU A 372 -11.78 -36.91 4.05
N THR A 373 -12.59 -36.57 5.03
CA THR A 373 -13.78 -37.35 5.35
C THR A 373 -14.86 -37.16 4.28
N LYS A 374 -15.82 -38.08 4.18
CA LYS A 374 -16.96 -37.95 3.26
C LYS A 374 -17.74 -36.63 3.49
N SER A 375 -17.85 -36.18 4.74
CA SER A 375 -18.54 -34.94 5.10
C SER A 375 -17.78 -33.72 4.60
N GLN A 376 -16.47 -33.65 4.86
CA GLN A 376 -15.60 -32.54 4.43
C GLN A 376 -15.56 -32.43 2.90
N ARG A 377 -15.41 -33.56 2.19
CA ARG A 377 -15.50 -33.59 0.72
C ARG A 377 -16.82 -32.99 0.22
N LYS A 378 -17.97 -33.42 0.81
CA LYS A 378 -19.29 -32.88 0.44
C LYS A 378 -19.39 -31.38 0.71
N GLU A 379 -18.84 -30.90 1.82
CA GLU A 379 -18.84 -29.47 2.20
C GLU A 379 -18.06 -28.63 1.18
N ILE A 380 -16.85 -29.06 0.80
CA ILE A 380 -16.01 -28.39 -0.21
C ILE A 380 -16.72 -28.36 -1.57
N LEU A 381 -17.22 -29.49 -2.04
CA LEU A 381 -17.91 -29.56 -3.34
C LEU A 381 -19.14 -28.66 -3.40
N ALA A 382 -19.91 -28.58 -2.31
CA ALA A 382 -21.05 -27.69 -2.20
C ALA A 382 -20.61 -26.21 -2.22
N ALA A 383 -19.47 -25.87 -1.63
CA ALA A 383 -18.90 -24.52 -1.67
C ALA A 383 -18.46 -24.15 -3.10
N VAL A 384 -17.71 -25.03 -3.77
CA VAL A 384 -17.28 -24.82 -5.17
C VAL A 384 -18.49 -24.63 -6.11
N GLN A 385 -19.54 -25.43 -5.94
CA GLN A 385 -20.76 -25.28 -6.76
C GLN A 385 -21.44 -23.94 -6.54
N ARG A 386 -21.54 -23.49 -5.27
CA ARG A 386 -22.08 -22.14 -4.97
C ARG A 386 -21.27 -21.03 -5.61
N ASP A 387 -19.94 -21.10 -5.51
CA ASP A 387 -19.04 -20.06 -6.05
C ASP A 387 -19.08 -20.01 -7.59
N LYS A 388 -19.34 -21.13 -8.26
CA LYS A 388 -19.57 -21.19 -9.72
C LYS A 388 -20.92 -20.58 -10.16
N MET A 389 -21.91 -20.54 -9.28
CA MET A 389 -23.23 -19.97 -9.61
C MET A 389 -23.14 -18.45 -9.55
N LYS A 390 -23.31 -17.77 -10.69
CA LYS A 390 -23.24 -16.30 -10.84
C LYS A 390 -24.20 -15.48 -9.97
N ASN A 391 -25.17 -16.11 -9.28
CA ASN A 391 -26.17 -15.46 -8.43
C ASN A 391 -25.83 -15.57 -6.93
N TYR A 392 -24.60 -15.23 -6.56
CA TYR A 392 -24.17 -15.22 -5.14
C TYR A 392 -24.81 -14.09 -4.30
N SER A 393 -25.63 -13.25 -4.88
CA SER A 393 -26.25 -12.06 -4.24
C SER A 393 -27.51 -12.34 -3.40
N SER A 394 -27.97 -13.60 -3.30
CA SER A 394 -29.13 -13.90 -2.44
C SER A 394 -28.70 -13.84 -0.97
N GLU A 395 -29.51 -13.21 -0.09
CA GLU A 395 -29.26 -13.10 1.36
C GLU A 395 -28.98 -14.46 2.02
N SER A 396 -29.57 -15.52 1.53
CA SER A 396 -29.34 -16.90 2.02
C SER A 396 -27.92 -17.42 1.78
N ASN A 397 -27.14 -16.81 0.90
CA ASN A 397 -25.76 -17.21 0.60
C ASN A 397 -24.70 -16.37 1.33
N LYS A 398 -25.04 -15.15 1.79
CA LYS A 398 -24.14 -14.27 2.53
C LYS A 398 -23.62 -14.86 3.85
N THR A 399 -24.32 -15.84 4.41
CA THR A 399 -23.96 -16.52 5.67
C THR A 399 -23.13 -17.79 5.45
N LYS A 400 -22.92 -18.23 4.21
CA LYS A 400 -22.17 -19.45 3.90
C LYS A 400 -20.74 -19.12 3.51
N LEU A 401 -19.80 -19.94 3.97
CA LEU A 401 -18.37 -19.77 3.66
C LEU A 401 -18.11 -19.98 2.17
N SER A 402 -17.18 -19.19 1.60
CA SER A 402 -16.61 -19.42 0.27
C SER A 402 -15.86 -20.76 0.21
N THR A 403 -15.39 -21.15 -0.96
CA THR A 403 -14.57 -22.37 -1.11
C THR A 403 -13.28 -22.23 -0.32
N GLU A 404 -12.57 -21.09 -0.42
CA GLU A 404 -11.35 -20.78 0.31
C GLU A 404 -11.55 -20.94 1.82
N LYS A 405 -12.55 -20.26 2.37
CA LYS A 405 -12.89 -20.31 3.81
C LYS A 405 -13.36 -21.69 4.28
N THR A 406 -13.96 -22.47 3.40
CA THR A 406 -14.33 -23.86 3.69
C THR A 406 -13.10 -24.75 3.79
N ILE A 407 -12.14 -24.57 2.86
CA ILE A 407 -10.86 -25.29 2.86
C ILE A 407 -10.08 -24.94 4.12
N THR A 408 -9.86 -23.66 4.41
CA THR A 408 -9.07 -23.22 5.57
C THR A 408 -9.69 -23.66 6.89
N LYS A 409 -11.01 -23.58 7.03
CA LYS A 409 -11.74 -24.15 8.19
C LYS A 409 -11.36 -25.62 8.41
N ILE A 410 -11.36 -26.44 7.37
CA ILE A 410 -11.02 -27.87 7.45
C ILE A 410 -9.52 -28.05 7.78
N LEU A 411 -8.62 -27.27 7.17
CA LEU A 411 -7.19 -27.36 7.40
C LEU A 411 -6.81 -27.06 8.86
N TYR A 412 -7.45 -26.06 9.47
CA TYR A 412 -7.07 -25.56 10.79
C TYR A 412 -7.97 -26.07 11.94
N GLU A 413 -9.01 -26.87 11.65
CA GLU A 413 -9.91 -27.44 12.66
C GLU A 413 -9.17 -28.22 13.75
N GLN A 414 -8.12 -28.96 13.38
CA GLN A 414 -7.30 -29.75 14.30
C GLN A 414 -5.97 -29.07 14.65
N SER A 415 -5.75 -27.83 14.22
CA SER A 415 -4.54 -27.06 14.53
C SER A 415 -4.66 -26.34 15.89
N TYR A 416 -3.55 -25.73 16.31
CA TYR A 416 -3.49 -24.85 17.47
C TYR A 416 -3.48 -23.37 17.07
N ILE A 417 -3.81 -23.05 15.81
CA ILE A 417 -3.96 -21.68 15.35
C ILE A 417 -5.42 -21.27 15.46
N GLY A 418 -5.65 -20.10 16.04
CA GLY A 418 -6.98 -19.54 16.26
C GLY A 418 -7.26 -18.33 15.38
N PHE A 419 -8.55 -18.11 15.12
CA PHE A 419 -9.07 -16.94 14.40
C PHE A 419 -10.36 -16.48 15.08
N THR A 420 -10.60 -15.16 15.12
CA THR A 420 -11.82 -14.61 15.70
C THR A 420 -12.84 -14.16 14.65
N THR A 421 -12.37 -13.77 13.45
CA THR A 421 -13.21 -13.23 12.38
C THR A 421 -12.63 -13.56 11.01
N TYR A 422 -13.36 -13.22 9.95
CA TYR A 422 -12.91 -13.18 8.56
C TYR A 422 -12.74 -11.73 8.07
N GLY A 423 -12.64 -10.78 8.96
CA GLY A 423 -12.55 -9.36 8.66
C GLY A 423 -11.49 -8.68 9.52
N HIS A 424 -11.42 -7.36 9.35
CA HIS A 424 -10.45 -6.54 10.05
C HIS A 424 -10.68 -6.54 11.56
N THR A 425 -9.64 -6.24 12.31
CA THR A 425 -9.63 -6.16 13.77
C THR A 425 -9.02 -4.80 14.21
N GLY A 426 -9.42 -4.33 15.39
CA GLY A 426 -9.14 -2.97 15.87
C GLY A 426 -8.10 -2.90 16.99
N GLU A 427 -7.13 -3.82 17.00
CA GLU A 427 -6.00 -3.78 17.93
C GLU A 427 -5.00 -2.71 17.56
N ASP A 428 -4.16 -2.30 18.53
CA ASP A 428 -2.99 -1.46 18.27
C ASP A 428 -1.97 -2.22 17.44
N LEU A 429 -1.41 -1.56 16.43
CA LEU A 429 -0.49 -2.14 15.45
C LEU A 429 0.97 -1.96 15.89
N PHE A 430 1.87 -2.84 15.46
CA PHE A 430 3.28 -2.65 15.71
C PHE A 430 3.86 -1.51 14.86
N LEU A 431 4.88 -0.83 15.40
CA LEU A 431 5.67 0.17 14.72
C LEU A 431 7.14 -0.23 14.77
N ALA A 432 7.79 -0.25 13.60
CA ALA A 432 9.23 -0.44 13.51
C ALA A 432 9.84 0.65 12.62
N VAL A 433 10.98 1.22 13.04
CA VAL A 433 11.61 2.33 12.34
C VAL A 433 13.14 2.19 12.37
N TYR A 434 13.75 2.27 11.19
CA TYR A 434 15.16 2.57 11.04
C TYR A 434 15.36 4.03 10.66
N HIS A 435 16.13 4.77 11.45
CA HIS A 435 16.55 6.13 11.15
C HIS A 435 18.06 6.22 11.31
N PRO A 436 18.83 6.72 10.32
CA PRO A 436 20.30 6.69 10.35
C PRO A 436 20.91 7.43 11.56
N ALA A 437 20.23 8.46 12.07
CA ALA A 437 20.64 9.19 13.28
C ALA A 437 19.94 8.70 14.56
N GLY A 438 19.22 7.58 14.54
CA GLY A 438 18.54 7.04 15.72
C GLY A 438 17.34 7.87 16.22
N LYS A 439 16.84 8.83 15.44
CA LYS A 439 15.69 9.68 15.82
C LYS A 439 14.38 8.95 15.55
N ILE A 440 14.11 7.87 16.28
CA ILE A 440 12.92 7.03 16.13
C ILE A 440 11.80 7.45 17.09
N PRO A 441 10.52 7.31 16.70
CA PRO A 441 9.40 7.48 17.61
C PRO A 441 9.32 6.29 18.56
N VAL A 442 8.84 6.52 19.79
CA VAL A 442 8.66 5.46 20.79
C VAL A 442 7.30 5.58 21.48
N GLY A 443 6.77 4.47 21.94
CA GLY A 443 5.48 4.41 22.61
C GLY A 443 4.30 4.26 21.67
N LEU A 444 3.12 4.75 22.07
CA LEU A 444 1.89 4.70 21.27
C LEU A 444 1.76 5.99 20.46
N MET A 445 1.60 5.85 19.15
CA MET A 445 1.30 6.94 18.23
C MET A 445 -0.09 6.76 17.59
N THR A 446 -0.72 7.85 17.22
CA THR A 446 -1.89 7.83 16.34
C THR A 446 -1.45 7.83 14.88
N ASN A 447 -2.33 7.39 13.97
CA ASN A 447 -2.08 7.45 12.52
C ASN A 447 -1.79 8.89 12.03
N VAL A 448 -2.36 9.93 12.66
CA VAL A 448 -2.04 11.36 12.39
C VAL A 448 -0.60 11.69 12.79
N GLU A 449 -0.15 11.22 13.94
CA GLU A 449 1.23 11.45 14.42
C GLU A 449 2.27 10.73 13.57
N ILE A 450 1.92 9.59 12.99
CA ILE A 450 2.74 8.91 11.96
C ILE A 450 2.98 9.85 10.76
N ASN A 451 1.91 10.47 10.23
CA ASN A 451 2.07 11.45 9.15
C ASN A 451 2.96 12.63 9.56
N ARG A 452 2.76 13.20 10.75
CA ARG A 452 3.60 14.31 11.24
C ARG A 452 5.07 13.91 11.32
N TYR A 453 5.36 12.71 11.83
CA TYR A 453 6.73 12.20 11.88
C TYR A 453 7.34 12.06 10.49
N LEU A 454 6.64 11.42 9.53
CA LEU A 454 7.10 11.26 8.14
C LEU A 454 7.29 12.61 7.44
N SER A 455 6.32 13.51 7.55
CA SER A 455 6.34 14.85 6.93
C SER A 455 7.49 15.71 7.44
N ARG A 456 7.82 15.59 8.74
CA ARG A 456 8.99 16.26 9.34
C ARG A 456 10.28 15.86 8.67
N GLN A 457 10.44 14.60 8.26
CA GLN A 457 11.67 14.11 7.62
C GLN A 457 11.94 14.79 6.28
N PHE A 458 10.89 15.24 5.58
CA PHE A 458 10.99 16.00 4.34
C PHE A 458 10.79 17.53 4.52
N ASN A 459 10.80 18.05 5.76
CA ASN A 459 10.51 19.45 6.06
C ASN A 459 9.12 19.91 5.54
N LEU A 460 8.15 18.99 5.53
CA LEU A 460 6.76 19.21 5.14
C LEU A 460 5.78 19.15 6.32
N GLU A 461 6.28 19.07 7.56
CA GLU A 461 5.43 19.11 8.75
C GLU A 461 4.56 20.38 8.75
N ASN A 462 3.26 20.20 8.98
CA ASN A 462 2.23 21.24 8.95
C ASN A 462 2.08 21.99 7.60
N LYS A 463 2.64 21.48 6.50
CA LYS A 463 2.52 22.09 5.18
C LYS A 463 1.52 21.40 4.24
N LEU A 464 1.12 20.16 4.52
CA LEU A 464 0.23 19.41 3.63
C LEU A 464 -1.13 20.09 3.47
N ASP A 465 -1.69 20.70 4.53
CA ASP A 465 -2.93 21.46 4.42
C ASP A 465 -2.79 22.69 3.53
N SER A 466 -1.73 23.48 3.70
CA SER A 466 -1.49 24.64 2.84
C SER A 466 -1.23 24.26 1.39
N LEU A 467 -0.59 23.11 1.16
CA LEU A 467 -0.42 22.54 -0.20
C LEU A 467 -1.76 22.01 -0.75
N THR A 468 -2.62 21.42 0.08
CA THR A 468 -3.99 21.08 -0.32
C THR A 468 -4.73 22.32 -0.82
N ASP A 469 -4.67 23.43 -0.06
CA ASP A 469 -5.31 24.70 -0.42
C ASP A 469 -4.62 25.43 -1.61
N GLU A 470 -3.44 25.03 -1.99
CA GLU A 470 -2.73 25.52 -3.17
C GLU A 470 -3.07 24.71 -4.44
N TYR A 471 -3.17 23.38 -4.30
CA TYR A 471 -3.28 22.49 -5.46
C TYR A 471 -4.68 21.94 -5.71
N PHE A 472 -5.58 22.00 -4.72
CA PHE A 472 -6.95 21.47 -4.83
C PHE A 472 -8.00 22.51 -4.43
N VAL A 473 -8.08 23.59 -5.23
CA VAL A 473 -9.05 24.68 -5.05
C VAL A 473 -10.30 24.39 -5.90
N PRO A 474 -11.52 24.49 -5.33
CA PRO A 474 -12.75 24.39 -6.13
C PRO A 474 -12.75 25.38 -7.28
N HIS A 475 -13.10 24.94 -8.49
CA HIS A 475 -12.99 25.77 -9.72
C HIS A 475 -13.73 27.09 -9.65
N LEU A 476 -14.92 27.14 -9.03
CA LEU A 476 -15.66 28.40 -8.84
C LEU A 476 -15.06 29.31 -7.75
N THR A 477 -14.35 28.74 -6.77
CA THR A 477 -13.57 29.52 -5.81
C THR A 477 -12.29 30.05 -6.45
N LEU A 478 -11.68 29.25 -7.32
CA LEU A 478 -10.47 29.65 -8.05
C LEU A 478 -10.76 30.74 -9.09
N PHE A 479 -11.92 30.65 -9.77
CA PHE A 479 -12.36 31.59 -10.81
C PHE A 479 -13.80 32.07 -10.53
N PRO A 480 -14.02 32.92 -9.52
CA PRO A 480 -15.37 33.42 -9.19
C PRO A 480 -15.95 34.30 -10.33
N GLU A 481 -15.11 34.87 -11.18
CA GLU A 481 -15.48 35.65 -12.37
C GLU A 481 -15.77 34.79 -13.63
N ALA A 482 -15.66 33.47 -13.53
CA ALA A 482 -15.87 32.58 -14.69
C ALA A 482 -17.30 32.69 -15.23
N SER A 483 -17.43 32.74 -16.54
CA SER A 483 -18.69 32.68 -17.29
C SER A 483 -18.70 31.45 -18.21
N GLU A 484 -19.85 31.14 -18.79
CA GLU A 484 -20.03 30.01 -19.71
C GLU A 484 -19.55 28.67 -19.10
N VAL A 485 -19.75 28.49 -17.76
CA VAL A 485 -19.27 27.31 -17.05
C VAL A 485 -20.16 26.11 -17.39
N GLN A 486 -19.54 25.10 -18.02
CA GLN A 486 -20.20 23.87 -18.44
C GLN A 486 -19.35 22.66 -18.06
N ILE A 487 -20.01 21.62 -17.55
CA ILE A 487 -19.36 20.33 -17.27
C ILE A 487 -19.99 19.28 -18.16
N ASP A 488 -19.23 18.83 -19.16
CA ASP A 488 -19.66 17.83 -20.14
C ASP A 488 -19.13 16.45 -19.76
N SER A 489 -19.95 15.42 -19.99
CA SER A 489 -19.55 14.02 -19.81
C SER A 489 -19.46 13.32 -21.16
N PHE A 490 -18.28 12.86 -21.51
CA PHE A 490 -18.01 12.07 -22.71
C PHE A 490 -17.75 10.59 -22.31
N GLY A 491 -18.81 9.90 -21.87
CA GLY A 491 -18.71 8.55 -21.33
C GLY A 491 -18.38 8.53 -19.84
N ARG A 492 -18.05 7.34 -19.30
CA ARG A 492 -17.89 7.15 -17.84
C ARG A 492 -16.69 7.86 -17.22
N ASN A 493 -15.62 8.16 -17.99
CA ASN A 493 -14.32 8.56 -17.45
C ASN A 493 -13.73 9.83 -18.08
N ALA A 494 -14.43 10.47 -18.99
CA ALA A 494 -14.01 11.73 -19.63
C ALA A 494 -14.99 12.84 -19.27
N ILE A 495 -14.76 13.51 -18.15
CA ILE A 495 -15.51 14.69 -17.73
C ILE A 495 -14.67 15.91 -18.07
N VAL A 496 -15.25 16.88 -18.76
CA VAL A 496 -14.56 18.08 -19.20
C VAL A 496 -15.27 19.31 -18.65
N LEU A 497 -14.53 20.12 -17.90
CA LEU A 497 -14.94 21.47 -17.52
C LEU A 497 -14.57 22.42 -18.67
N LYS A 498 -15.54 23.17 -19.17
CA LYS A 498 -15.34 24.32 -20.06
C LYS A 498 -15.77 25.57 -19.34
N MET A 499 -15.00 26.63 -19.45
CA MET A 499 -15.33 27.93 -18.86
C MET A 499 -14.62 29.05 -19.59
N LYS A 500 -15.18 30.24 -19.51
CA LYS A 500 -14.54 31.48 -19.96
C LYS A 500 -14.15 32.30 -18.75
N VAL A 501 -12.86 32.68 -18.65
CA VAL A 501 -12.33 33.55 -17.60
C VAL A 501 -11.75 34.79 -18.28
N LYS A 502 -12.39 35.96 -18.09
CA LYS A 502 -12.15 37.16 -18.92
C LYS A 502 -12.33 36.80 -20.39
N GLU A 503 -11.28 36.98 -21.24
CA GLU A 503 -11.30 36.62 -22.66
C GLU A 503 -10.72 35.21 -22.96
N GLN A 504 -10.32 34.46 -21.93
CA GLN A 504 -9.64 33.18 -22.10
C GLN A 504 -10.63 32.02 -22.06
N GLN A 505 -10.62 31.16 -23.06
CA GLN A 505 -11.35 29.90 -23.10
C GLN A 505 -10.52 28.81 -22.43
N ILE A 506 -11.05 28.13 -21.42
CA ILE A 506 -10.37 27.11 -20.64
C ILE A 506 -11.12 25.79 -20.74
N GLU A 507 -10.40 24.72 -21.09
CA GLU A 507 -10.90 23.34 -21.06
C GLU A 507 -10.03 22.50 -20.14
N VAL A 508 -10.64 21.84 -19.17
CA VAL A 508 -9.98 20.94 -18.21
C VAL A 508 -10.62 19.57 -18.29
N GLU A 509 -9.88 18.59 -18.77
CA GLU A 509 -10.28 17.19 -18.66
C GLU A 509 -9.94 16.66 -17.27
N SER A 510 -10.92 16.00 -16.62
CA SER A 510 -10.69 15.39 -15.31
C SER A 510 -9.52 14.40 -15.34
N TYR A 511 -8.70 14.45 -14.29
CA TYR A 511 -7.57 13.54 -14.07
C TYR A 511 -6.48 13.60 -15.17
N ASN A 512 -6.43 14.70 -15.94
CA ASN A 512 -5.39 14.94 -16.94
C ASN A 512 -4.62 16.22 -16.58
N ARG A 513 -3.29 16.15 -16.44
CA ARG A 513 -2.45 17.30 -16.10
C ARG A 513 -2.27 18.31 -17.23
N VAL A 514 -2.71 17.98 -18.44
CA VAL A 514 -2.67 18.91 -19.57
C VAL A 514 -4.06 19.54 -19.72
N VAL A 515 -4.14 20.85 -19.51
CA VAL A 515 -5.35 21.66 -19.76
C VAL A 515 -5.18 22.45 -21.05
N ARG A 516 -6.29 22.89 -21.65
CA ARG A 516 -6.26 23.74 -22.82
C ARG A 516 -6.69 25.15 -22.46
N VAL A 517 -5.87 26.12 -22.87
CA VAL A 517 -6.18 27.55 -22.76
C VAL A 517 -6.10 28.15 -24.17
N ASN A 518 -7.23 28.65 -24.68
CA ASN A 518 -7.36 29.12 -26.08
C ASN A 518 -6.86 28.09 -27.11
N GLY A 519 -7.17 26.81 -26.88
CA GLY A 519 -6.75 25.69 -27.71
C GLY A 519 -5.27 25.27 -27.55
N LYS A 520 -4.46 25.96 -26.75
CA LYS A 520 -3.05 25.60 -26.48
C LYS A 520 -2.93 24.76 -25.21
N ASN A 521 -2.08 23.73 -25.26
CA ASN A 521 -1.82 22.85 -24.12
C ASN A 521 -0.96 23.55 -23.06
N VAL A 522 -1.38 23.45 -21.80
CA VAL A 522 -0.68 23.96 -20.61
C VAL A 522 -0.55 22.82 -19.61
N GLY A 523 0.66 22.51 -19.16
CA GLY A 523 0.93 21.48 -18.17
C GLY A 523 0.72 21.99 -16.74
N LEU A 524 0.09 21.19 -15.89
CA LEU A 524 -0.07 21.45 -14.46
C LEU A 524 0.86 20.57 -13.63
N GLU A 525 1.17 20.99 -12.42
CA GLU A 525 2.01 20.26 -11.47
C GLU A 525 1.27 19.11 -10.78
N SER A 526 -0.06 19.28 -10.61
CA SER A 526 -0.98 18.27 -10.02
C SER A 526 -2.05 17.88 -11.02
N VAL A 527 -2.68 16.74 -10.77
CA VAL A 527 -3.80 16.23 -11.55
C VAL A 527 -5.08 16.96 -11.14
N PRO A 528 -5.85 17.59 -12.06
CA PRO A 528 -7.19 18.09 -11.78
C PRO A 528 -8.12 16.98 -11.33
N VAL A 529 -8.75 17.12 -10.18
CA VAL A 529 -9.66 16.12 -9.63
C VAL A 529 -11.11 16.58 -9.76
N TYR A 530 -11.95 15.77 -10.41
CA TYR A 530 -13.38 15.99 -10.43
C TYR A 530 -14.10 15.08 -9.44
N VAL A 531 -14.97 15.65 -8.64
CA VAL A 531 -15.82 14.93 -7.70
C VAL A 531 -17.28 15.14 -8.11
N ASP A 532 -17.93 14.06 -8.53
CA ASP A 532 -19.32 14.09 -9.04
C ASP A 532 -20.35 14.35 -7.94
N ARG A 533 -20.07 13.98 -6.69
CA ARG A 533 -20.94 14.19 -5.53
C ARG A 533 -21.27 15.66 -5.30
N ASN A 534 -20.28 16.53 -5.47
CA ASN A 534 -20.46 17.98 -5.34
C ASN A 534 -20.29 18.73 -6.67
N LYS A 535 -20.17 18.01 -7.80
CA LYS A 535 -19.99 18.55 -9.17
C LYS A 535 -18.84 19.56 -9.26
N THR A 536 -17.72 19.29 -8.57
CA THR A 536 -16.63 20.24 -8.42
C THR A 536 -15.35 19.70 -9.06
N PHE A 537 -14.70 20.53 -9.88
CA PHE A 537 -13.31 20.37 -10.24
C PHE A 537 -12.43 21.06 -9.21
N TYR A 538 -11.41 20.35 -8.75
CA TYR A 538 -10.36 20.87 -7.88
C TYR A 538 -9.11 21.11 -8.72
N LEU A 539 -8.61 22.36 -8.72
CA LEU A 539 -7.58 22.86 -9.62
C LEU A 539 -6.46 23.57 -8.84
N PRO A 540 -5.21 23.55 -9.34
CA PRO A 540 -4.11 24.28 -8.71
C PRO A 540 -4.18 25.78 -8.98
N LYS A 541 -3.75 26.59 -8.00
CA LYS A 541 -3.64 28.06 -8.14
C LYS A 541 -2.67 28.51 -9.23
N SER A 542 -1.75 27.66 -9.63
CA SER A 542 -0.84 27.94 -10.75
C SER A 542 -1.61 28.16 -12.06
N LEU A 543 -2.73 27.48 -12.28
CA LEU A 543 -3.59 27.74 -13.45
C LEU A 543 -4.13 29.18 -13.44
N ARG A 544 -4.59 29.69 -12.29
CA ARG A 544 -5.02 31.08 -12.16
C ARG A 544 -3.88 32.06 -12.46
N ARG A 545 -2.71 31.86 -11.84
CA ARG A 545 -1.53 32.70 -12.08
C ARG A 545 -1.14 32.71 -13.56
N PHE A 546 -1.22 31.55 -14.25
CA PHE A 546 -0.98 31.48 -15.69
C PHE A 546 -2.01 32.31 -16.49
N ILE A 547 -3.31 32.18 -16.20
CA ILE A 547 -4.37 32.94 -16.87
C ILE A 547 -4.22 34.45 -16.63
N GLU A 548 -3.80 34.89 -15.47
CA GLU A 548 -3.57 36.30 -15.14
C GLU A 548 -2.33 36.88 -15.84
N SER A 549 -1.41 36.06 -16.31
CA SER A 549 -0.22 36.45 -17.06
C SER A 549 -0.43 36.60 -18.57
N LEU A 550 -1.62 36.18 -19.10
CA LEU A 550 -2.02 36.32 -20.50
C LEU A 550 -2.69 37.65 -20.76
#